data_6c5ed36868edc04905a4a53515e4c9f5
#
_entry.id   6c5ed36868edc04905a4a53515e4c9f5
#
_cell.length_a   1.000
_cell.length_b   1.000
_cell.length_c   1.000
_cell.angle_alpha   90.00
_cell.angle_beta   90.00
_cell.angle_gamma   90.00
#
_symmetry.space_group_name_H-M   'P 1'
#
loop_
_entity.id
_entity.type
_entity.pdbx_description
1 polymer ?
#
loop_
_entity_poly.entity_id
_entity_poly.type
_entity_poly.pdbx_seq_one_letter_code
_entity_poly.pdbx_strand_id
1 'polypeptide(L)'
;WGSRNRPPPFLFKTVIRNRKQVGAITFAGRYYNVCRSGAREIPAGCAHPQHPILVRLGTMLHRLFPHANESLASLAEISAQVGEAAALLSEMVGSPVAEYPELFERMLTHEADSTNLLFRTLTEVRSSFSPPIPREDLYTLARKLTNAVEKLTSAAHVLSLHSIDGFATHITSILDIIQRQAVLTAAVIPKLADIRGLDNYWMDMLRISRQALRTAEEYDAYIAERYTPERYRRYATFLAQLTAASNAMRDVSAEIGRIIVQES
;
A
#
# COMPACT_ATOMS: atom_id res chain seq x y z
N TRP A 1 -6.04 -51.72 -3.83
CA TRP A 1 -6.51 -51.62 -2.43
C TRP A 1 -5.71 -50.54 -1.75
N GLY A 2 -6.17 -49.44 -1.30
CA GLY A 2 -7.39 -48.81 -0.88
C GLY A 2 -7.13 -47.30 -0.83
N SER A 3 -8.01 -46.65 -1.39
CA SER A 3 -9.03 -45.67 -0.98
C SER A 3 -8.61 -44.53 -0.09
N ARG A 4 -8.86 -43.30 -0.70
CA ARG A 4 -9.51 -42.12 -0.11
C ARG A 4 -8.74 -41.24 0.86
N ASN A 5 -8.46 -39.97 0.41
CA ASN A 5 -9.10 -38.81 0.98
C ASN A 5 -8.75 -37.56 0.11
N ARG A 6 -9.72 -37.08 -0.67
CA ARG A 6 -9.71 -35.72 -1.25
C ARG A 6 -10.42 -34.78 -0.27
N PRO A 7 -9.89 -33.62 0.08
CA PRO A 7 -10.68 -32.60 0.74
C PRO A 7 -11.64 -31.92 -0.27
N PRO A 8 -12.79 -31.41 0.20
CA PRO A 8 -13.82 -30.81 -0.66
C PRO A 8 -13.41 -29.42 -1.20
N PRO A 9 -14.00 -28.99 -2.33
CA PRO A 9 -13.73 -27.67 -2.91
C PRO A 9 -14.41 -26.58 -2.09
N PHE A 10 -13.65 -25.59 -1.67
CA PHE A 10 -14.20 -24.35 -1.11
C PHE A 10 -14.92 -23.55 -2.18
N LEU A 11 -16.24 -23.52 -2.07
CA LEU A 11 -17.12 -22.65 -2.82
C LEU A 11 -16.99 -21.22 -2.30
N PHE A 12 -16.29 -20.36 -3.02
CA PHE A 12 -16.41 -18.92 -2.87
C PHE A 12 -17.71 -18.45 -3.53
N LYS A 13 -18.71 -18.15 -2.71
CA LYS A 13 -19.90 -17.41 -3.16
C LYS A 13 -19.53 -15.94 -3.27
N THR A 14 -19.40 -15.47 -4.50
CA THR A 14 -19.37 -14.06 -4.84
C THR A 14 -20.71 -13.42 -4.49
N VAL A 15 -20.74 -12.54 -3.51
CA VAL A 15 -21.90 -11.68 -3.23
C VAL A 15 -21.59 -10.30 -3.78
N ILE A 16 -22.08 -10.05 -5.00
CA ILE A 16 -22.22 -8.70 -5.55
C ILE A 16 -23.43 -8.07 -4.84
N ARG A 17 -23.22 -7.01 -4.08
CA ARG A 17 -24.31 -6.16 -3.60
C ARG A 17 -23.95 -4.67 -3.58
N ASN A 18 -24.47 -4.01 -4.57
CA ASN A 18 -24.99 -2.63 -4.64
C ASN A 18 -24.40 -1.53 -3.74
N ARG A 19 -23.94 -0.49 -4.42
CA ARG A 19 -23.63 0.87 -3.94
C ARG A 19 -24.75 1.48 -3.11
N LYS A 20 -24.35 2.21 -2.09
CA LYS A 20 -25.00 3.19 -1.21
C LYS A 20 -25.35 2.63 0.17
N GLN A 21 -24.38 2.81 1.09
CA GLN A 21 -24.66 3.35 2.44
C GLN A 21 -23.33 3.49 3.19
N VAL A 22 -23.06 4.73 3.59
CA VAL A 22 -22.02 5.08 4.56
C VAL A 22 -22.45 4.48 5.89
N GLY A 23 -21.76 3.44 6.33
CA GLY A 23 -21.98 2.79 7.63
C GLY A 23 -20.74 2.96 8.50
N ALA A 24 -20.87 3.77 9.55
CA ALA A 24 -19.89 3.87 10.61
C ALA A 24 -19.69 2.50 11.27
N ILE A 25 -18.45 1.98 11.24
CA ILE A 25 -18.08 0.77 12.00
C ILE A 25 -17.67 1.23 13.39
N THR A 26 -18.57 1.09 14.36
CA THR A 26 -18.28 1.27 15.76
C THR A 26 -17.67 -0.02 16.30
N PHE A 27 -16.38 -0.02 16.61
CA PHE A 27 -15.77 -1.09 17.39
C PHE A 27 -16.04 -0.86 18.87
N ALA A 28 -16.86 -1.72 19.48
CA ALA A 28 -17.06 -1.79 20.91
C ALA A 28 -15.82 -2.42 21.57
N GLY A 29 -14.93 -1.59 22.11
CA GLY A 29 -13.81 -2.04 22.94
C GLY A 29 -14.31 -2.36 24.34
N ARG A 30 -14.22 -3.61 24.78
CA ARG A 30 -14.39 -4.00 26.19
C ARG A 30 -13.13 -3.64 26.96
N TYR A 31 -13.28 -2.73 27.91
CA TYR A 31 -12.28 -2.51 28.96
C TYR A 31 -12.41 -3.65 29.99
N TYR A 32 -11.36 -4.43 30.19
CA TYR A 32 -11.22 -5.32 31.35
C TYR A 32 -10.51 -4.56 32.46
N ASN A 33 -11.28 -4.14 33.47
CA ASN A 33 -10.74 -3.70 34.75
C ASN A 33 -10.44 -4.96 35.60
N VAL A 34 -9.16 -5.22 35.79
CA VAL A 34 -8.71 -6.18 36.81
C VAL A 34 -8.49 -5.41 38.11
N CYS A 35 -9.51 -5.38 38.96
CA CYS A 35 -9.34 -4.99 40.36
C CYS A 35 -8.75 -6.17 41.13
N ARG A 36 -7.51 -6.07 41.59
CA ARG A 36 -6.98 -6.94 42.64
C ARG A 36 -6.98 -6.18 43.97
N SER A 37 -7.74 -6.73 44.88
CA SER A 37 -7.99 -6.28 46.23
C SER A 37 -6.72 -6.03 47.05
N GLY A 38 -6.74 -4.94 47.82
CA GLY A 38 -5.73 -4.64 48.87
C GLY A 38 -6.04 -3.29 49.49
N ALA A 39 -6.84 -3.30 50.56
CA ALA A 39 -7.25 -2.13 51.30
C ALA A 39 -6.08 -1.36 51.89
N ARG A 40 -6.07 -0.04 51.69
CA ARG A 40 -5.68 0.98 52.71
C ARG A 40 -6.33 2.32 52.31
N GLU A 41 -7.13 2.83 53.19
CA GLU A 41 -7.76 4.15 53.11
C GLU A 41 -6.69 5.25 53.06
N ILE A 42 -6.80 6.16 52.07
CA ILE A 42 -6.04 7.41 52.00
C ILE A 42 -7.08 8.55 52.05
N PRO A 43 -6.91 9.56 52.93
CA PRO A 43 -7.91 10.58 53.19
C PRO A 43 -8.10 11.53 51.99
N ALA A 44 -9.34 11.95 51.81
CA ALA A 44 -9.78 12.97 50.89
C ALA A 44 -9.09 14.31 51.16
N GLY A 45 -8.41 14.86 50.14
CA GLY A 45 -7.97 16.26 50.20
C GLY A 45 -6.66 16.56 49.49
N CYS A 46 -6.60 16.42 48.16
CA CYS A 46 -5.70 17.23 47.33
C CYS A 46 -6.23 17.21 45.86
N ALA A 47 -7.24 18.03 45.63
CA ALA A 47 -7.62 18.41 44.29
C ALA A 47 -6.49 19.28 43.68
N HIS A 48 -5.62 18.71 42.85
CA HIS A 48 -4.77 19.53 42.01
C HIS A 48 -5.64 20.25 40.98
N PRO A 49 -5.57 21.57 40.88
CA PRO A 49 -6.23 22.29 39.81
C PRO A 49 -5.55 21.93 38.50
N GLN A 50 -6.18 21.06 37.70
CA GLN A 50 -5.82 20.89 36.29
C GLN A 50 -6.09 22.23 35.62
N HIS A 51 -5.03 22.97 35.27
CA HIS A 51 -5.14 24.23 34.58
C HIS A 51 -5.81 24.01 33.21
N PRO A 52 -7.03 24.49 32.98
CA PRO A 52 -7.75 24.32 31.71
C PRO A 52 -7.09 25.09 30.56
N ILE A 53 -6.06 25.89 30.83
CA ILE A 53 -5.34 26.72 29.88
C ILE A 53 -4.41 25.87 29.02
N LEU A 54 -3.73 24.83 29.56
CA LEU A 54 -2.82 23.98 28.80
C LEU A 54 -3.54 23.08 27.78
N VAL A 55 -4.74 22.59 28.11
CA VAL A 55 -5.53 21.78 27.17
C VAL A 55 -6.10 22.63 26.04
N ARG A 56 -6.46 23.89 26.28
CA ARG A 56 -6.94 24.82 25.25
C ARG A 56 -5.81 25.34 24.34
N LEU A 57 -4.58 25.45 24.83
CA LEU A 57 -3.42 25.80 23.99
C LEU A 57 -3.06 24.67 23.02
N GLY A 58 -3.12 23.40 23.45
CA GLY A 58 -2.87 22.25 22.56
C GLY A 58 -3.87 22.16 21.40
N THR A 59 -5.17 22.41 21.68
CA THR A 59 -6.22 22.37 20.64
C THR A 59 -6.21 23.60 19.72
N MET A 60 -5.71 24.76 20.17
CA MET A 60 -5.55 25.95 19.33
C MET A 60 -4.31 25.84 18.41
N LEU A 61 -3.21 25.27 18.90
CA LEU A 61 -2.01 25.03 18.09
C LEU A 61 -2.28 24.04 16.94
N HIS A 62 -3.11 23.02 17.18
CA HIS A 62 -3.53 22.08 16.12
C HIS A 62 -4.39 22.74 15.01
N ARG A 63 -5.08 23.85 15.32
CA ARG A 63 -5.84 24.64 14.34
C ARG A 63 -4.97 25.65 13.57
N LEU A 64 -3.78 25.98 14.06
CA LEU A 64 -2.87 26.93 13.44
C LEU A 64 -1.92 26.26 12.42
N PHE A 65 -1.80 24.93 12.40
CA PHE A 65 -0.95 24.18 11.48
C PHE A 65 -1.68 22.99 10.81
N PRO A 66 -2.77 23.22 10.04
CA PRO A 66 -3.46 22.14 9.33
C PRO A 66 -2.60 21.53 8.21
N HIS A 67 -1.64 22.27 7.64
CA HIS A 67 -0.87 21.86 6.47
C HIS A 67 0.18 20.77 6.75
N ALA A 68 0.55 20.51 8.00
CA ALA A 68 1.55 19.49 8.32
C ALA A 68 1.11 18.06 7.94
N ASN A 69 -0.19 17.78 7.92
CA ASN A 69 -0.73 16.46 7.60
C ASN A 69 -1.14 16.31 6.12
N GLU A 70 -1.29 17.40 5.37
CA GLU A 70 -1.76 17.36 3.98
C GLU A 70 -0.75 16.63 3.06
N SER A 71 0.55 16.90 3.22
CA SER A 71 1.58 16.24 2.43
C SER A 71 1.68 14.73 2.69
N LEU A 72 1.49 14.29 3.94
CA LEU A 72 1.42 12.86 4.26
C LEU A 72 0.12 12.23 3.73
N ALA A 73 -0.99 12.95 3.74
CA ALA A 73 -2.25 12.48 3.15
C ALA A 73 -2.09 12.29 1.64
N SER A 74 -1.50 13.26 0.93
CA SER A 74 -1.21 13.16 -0.50
C SER A 74 -0.29 11.97 -0.83
N LEU A 75 0.74 11.70 0.00
CA LEU A 75 1.58 10.51 -0.15
C LEU A 75 0.79 9.20 0.04
N ALA A 76 -0.12 9.16 1.02
CA ALA A 76 -0.97 8.00 1.25
C ALA A 76 -1.92 7.77 0.06
N GLU A 77 -2.44 8.85 -0.55
CA GLU A 77 -3.24 8.78 -1.77
C GLU A 77 -2.42 8.21 -2.96
N ILE A 78 -1.15 8.63 -3.15
CA ILE A 78 -0.29 8.03 -4.19
C ILE A 78 -0.09 6.53 -3.93
N SER A 79 0.10 6.13 -2.66
CA SER A 79 0.21 4.71 -2.33
C SER A 79 -1.09 3.94 -2.61
N ALA A 80 -2.26 4.55 -2.41
CA ALA A 80 -3.55 3.97 -2.79
C ALA A 80 -3.65 3.78 -4.31
N GLN A 81 -3.16 4.74 -5.11
CA GLN A 81 -3.10 4.62 -6.58
C GLN A 81 -2.26 3.42 -7.03
N VAL A 82 -1.16 3.08 -6.33
CA VAL A 82 -0.41 1.84 -6.61
C VAL A 82 -1.30 0.61 -6.43
N GLY A 83 -2.10 0.57 -5.35
CA GLY A 83 -3.03 -0.53 -5.08
C GLY A 83 -4.12 -0.66 -6.14
N GLU A 84 -4.71 0.46 -6.57
CA GLU A 84 -5.74 0.51 -7.59
C GLU A 84 -5.20 0.12 -8.97
N ALA A 85 -4.01 0.60 -9.34
CA ALA A 85 -3.32 0.21 -10.57
C ALA A 85 -3.01 -1.30 -10.58
N ALA A 86 -2.57 -1.87 -9.46
CA ALA A 86 -2.33 -3.32 -9.35
C ALA A 86 -3.64 -4.13 -9.45
N ALA A 87 -4.75 -3.62 -8.88
CA ALA A 87 -6.08 -4.24 -9.01
C ALA A 87 -6.58 -4.22 -10.46
N LEU A 88 -6.42 -3.07 -11.15
CA LEU A 88 -6.78 -2.94 -12.56
C LEU A 88 -5.93 -3.85 -13.46
N LEU A 89 -4.64 -4.00 -13.16
CA LEU A 89 -3.79 -4.93 -13.89
C LEU A 89 -4.20 -6.40 -13.64
N SER A 90 -4.67 -6.73 -12.43
CA SER A 90 -5.25 -8.06 -12.14
C SER A 90 -6.55 -8.30 -12.92
N GLU A 91 -7.41 -7.27 -13.05
CA GLU A 91 -8.59 -7.32 -13.91
C GLU A 91 -8.18 -7.58 -15.37
N MET A 92 -7.19 -6.84 -15.87
CA MET A 92 -6.68 -6.98 -17.24
C MET A 92 -6.11 -8.38 -17.52
N VAL A 93 -5.34 -8.96 -16.58
CA VAL A 93 -4.80 -10.33 -16.68
C VAL A 93 -5.91 -11.39 -16.76
N GLY A 94 -7.06 -11.14 -16.15
CA GLY A 94 -8.23 -12.03 -16.17
C GLY A 94 -9.20 -11.80 -17.32
N SER A 95 -9.06 -10.72 -18.08
CA SER A 95 -9.97 -10.31 -19.14
C SER A 95 -9.58 -10.88 -20.51
N PRO A 96 -10.52 -10.97 -21.46
CA PRO A 96 -10.21 -11.25 -22.86
C PRO A 96 -9.31 -10.17 -23.47
N VAL A 97 -8.41 -10.58 -24.37
CA VAL A 97 -7.47 -9.65 -25.06
C VAL A 97 -8.18 -8.48 -25.76
N ALA A 98 -9.42 -8.69 -26.22
CA ALA A 98 -10.21 -7.64 -26.88
C ALA A 98 -10.52 -6.43 -25.95
N GLU A 99 -10.50 -6.62 -24.63
CA GLU A 99 -10.77 -5.58 -23.61
C GLU A 99 -9.51 -4.82 -23.19
N TYR A 100 -8.32 -5.31 -23.56
CA TYR A 100 -7.04 -4.71 -23.15
C TYR A 100 -6.89 -3.22 -23.51
N PRO A 101 -7.32 -2.75 -24.70
CA PRO A 101 -7.20 -1.32 -25.00
C PRO A 101 -8.00 -0.43 -24.03
N GLU A 102 -9.24 -0.80 -23.69
CA GLU A 102 -10.07 -0.04 -22.75
C GLU A 102 -9.49 -0.06 -21.33
N LEU A 103 -9.03 -1.22 -20.87
CA LEU A 103 -8.40 -1.36 -19.55
C LEU A 103 -7.08 -0.60 -19.48
N PHE A 104 -6.34 -0.52 -20.58
CA PHE A 104 -5.11 0.26 -20.65
C PHE A 104 -5.38 1.77 -20.57
N GLU A 105 -6.42 2.29 -21.23
CA GLU A 105 -6.82 3.70 -21.07
C GLU A 105 -7.18 4.05 -19.62
N ARG A 106 -7.85 3.14 -18.91
CA ARG A 106 -8.09 3.30 -17.46
C ARG A 106 -6.77 3.32 -16.67
N MET A 107 -5.79 2.51 -17.07
CA MET A 107 -4.47 2.50 -16.43
C MET A 107 -3.72 3.83 -16.63
N LEU A 108 -3.81 4.44 -17.82
CA LEU A 108 -3.24 5.77 -18.09
C LEU A 108 -3.89 6.85 -17.22
N THR A 109 -5.17 6.71 -16.88
CA THR A 109 -5.84 7.61 -15.93
C THR A 109 -5.22 7.52 -14.54
N HIS A 110 -4.95 6.31 -14.01
CA HIS A 110 -4.27 6.13 -12.72
C HIS A 110 -2.85 6.70 -12.73
N GLU A 111 -2.12 6.59 -13.82
CA GLU A 111 -0.80 7.19 -13.97
C GLU A 111 -0.86 8.72 -13.95
N ALA A 112 -1.83 9.32 -14.68
CA ALA A 112 -2.05 10.76 -14.67
C ALA A 112 -2.44 11.27 -13.27
N ASP A 113 -3.33 10.57 -12.57
CA ASP A 113 -3.76 10.90 -11.21
C ASP A 113 -2.59 10.83 -10.23
N SER A 114 -1.76 9.78 -10.32
CA SER A 114 -0.54 9.67 -9.52
C SER A 114 0.43 10.82 -9.77
N THR A 115 0.59 11.25 -11.03
CA THR A 115 1.41 12.40 -11.41
C THR A 115 0.85 13.71 -10.86
N ASN A 116 -0.47 13.92 -10.93
CA ASN A 116 -1.13 15.09 -10.36
C ASN A 116 -0.96 15.15 -8.83
N LEU A 117 -1.07 14.01 -8.15
CA LEU A 117 -0.82 13.89 -6.71
C LEU A 117 0.64 14.21 -6.36
N LEU A 118 1.61 13.78 -7.17
CA LEU A 118 3.00 14.16 -7.02
C LEU A 118 3.17 15.68 -7.08
N PHE A 119 2.62 16.35 -8.10
CA PHE A 119 2.69 17.81 -8.22
C PHE A 119 2.01 18.54 -7.06
N ARG A 120 0.85 18.02 -6.58
CA ARG A 120 0.17 18.54 -5.40
C ARG A 120 1.07 18.43 -4.17
N THR A 121 1.65 17.25 -3.91
CA THR A 121 2.59 17.02 -2.81
C THR A 121 3.76 18.00 -2.85
N LEU A 122 4.36 18.22 -4.02
CA LEU A 122 5.47 19.16 -4.19
C LEU A 122 5.05 20.60 -3.88
N THR A 123 3.85 21.00 -4.26
CA THR A 123 3.31 22.34 -3.99
C THR A 123 3.05 22.53 -2.50
N GLU A 124 2.47 21.53 -1.84
CA GLU A 124 2.22 21.51 -0.39
C GLU A 124 3.53 21.59 0.41
N VAL A 125 4.53 20.78 0.01
CA VAL A 125 5.86 20.77 0.64
C VAL A 125 6.56 22.14 0.52
N ARG A 126 6.41 22.83 -0.62
CA ARG A 126 7.00 24.16 -0.83
C ARG A 126 6.32 25.25 -0.01
N SER A 127 5.01 25.16 0.16
CA SER A 127 4.20 26.15 0.89
C SER A 127 4.19 25.93 2.40
N SER A 128 4.51 24.71 2.87
CA SER A 128 4.53 24.38 4.30
C SER A 128 5.71 25.06 5.01
N PHE A 129 5.41 25.76 6.11
CA PHE A 129 6.46 26.38 6.96
C PHE A 129 7.20 25.32 7.80
N SER A 130 6.48 24.32 8.32
CA SER A 130 7.03 23.24 9.15
C SER A 130 6.47 21.90 8.67
N PRO A 131 7.13 21.23 7.71
CA PRO A 131 6.69 19.93 7.25
C PRO A 131 6.87 18.86 8.34
N PRO A 132 6.07 17.77 8.35
CA PRO A 132 6.11 16.73 9.38
C PRO A 132 7.39 15.89 9.35
N ILE A 133 8.02 15.78 8.20
CA ILE A 133 9.34 15.16 7.96
C ILE A 133 10.11 16.02 6.96
N PRO A 134 11.43 15.85 6.82
CA PRO A 134 12.24 16.65 5.88
C PRO A 134 11.66 16.70 4.47
N ARG A 135 11.73 17.87 3.83
CA ARG A 135 11.15 18.08 2.49
C ARG A 135 11.70 17.14 1.43
N GLU A 136 12.98 16.82 1.54
CA GLU A 136 13.67 15.89 0.64
C GLU A 136 13.10 14.48 0.75
N ASP A 137 12.70 14.07 1.95
CA ASP A 137 12.12 12.77 2.22
C ASP A 137 10.70 12.67 1.67
N LEU A 138 9.88 13.72 1.84
CA LEU A 138 8.55 13.81 1.22
C LEU A 138 8.64 13.70 -0.31
N TYR A 139 9.58 14.43 -0.93
CA TYR A 139 9.82 14.36 -2.37
C TYR A 139 10.25 12.94 -2.81
N THR A 140 11.21 12.37 -2.09
CA THR A 140 11.77 11.05 -2.41
C THR A 140 10.70 9.96 -2.31
N LEU A 141 9.86 9.98 -1.26
CA LEU A 141 8.75 9.06 -1.10
C LEU A 141 7.72 9.21 -2.24
N ALA A 142 7.32 10.45 -2.56
CA ALA A 142 6.37 10.72 -3.63
C ALA A 142 6.88 10.18 -4.98
N ARG A 143 8.15 10.45 -5.31
CA ARG A 143 8.79 9.97 -6.55
C ARG A 143 8.86 8.44 -6.62
N LYS A 144 9.23 7.78 -5.52
CA LYS A 144 9.30 6.30 -5.47
C LYS A 144 7.93 5.65 -5.61
N LEU A 145 6.89 6.23 -5.01
CA LEU A 145 5.51 5.74 -5.13
C LEU A 145 4.98 5.92 -6.56
N THR A 146 5.18 7.11 -7.16
CA THR A 146 4.79 7.37 -8.57
C THR A 146 5.51 6.41 -9.52
N ASN A 147 6.81 6.14 -9.31
CA ASN A 147 7.54 5.17 -10.11
C ASN A 147 6.93 3.75 -10.04
N ALA A 148 6.33 3.35 -8.90
CA ALA A 148 5.64 2.06 -8.81
C ALA A 148 4.40 2.02 -9.73
N VAL A 149 3.61 3.11 -9.81
CA VAL A 149 2.49 3.23 -10.75
C VAL A 149 2.98 3.18 -12.19
N GLU A 150 4.04 3.94 -12.54
CA GLU A 150 4.66 3.93 -13.87
C GLU A 150 5.07 2.50 -14.32
N LYS A 151 5.57 1.67 -13.39
CA LYS A 151 5.92 0.27 -13.70
C LYS A 151 4.70 -0.60 -13.95
N LEU A 152 3.61 -0.40 -13.21
CA LEU A 152 2.35 -1.10 -13.44
C LEU A 152 1.72 -0.69 -14.78
N THR A 153 1.75 0.60 -15.12
CA THR A 153 1.31 1.11 -16.44
C THR A 153 2.15 0.50 -17.56
N SER A 154 3.47 0.43 -17.37
CA SER A 154 4.36 -0.23 -18.34
C SER A 154 4.03 -1.71 -18.51
N ALA A 155 3.65 -2.42 -17.44
CA ALA A 155 3.19 -3.80 -17.52
C ALA A 155 1.88 -3.92 -18.33
N ALA A 156 0.89 -3.06 -18.07
CA ALA A 156 -0.36 -3.02 -18.82
C ALA A 156 -0.12 -2.72 -20.31
N HIS A 157 0.81 -1.81 -20.61
CA HIS A 157 1.21 -1.51 -21.99
C HIS A 157 1.79 -2.72 -22.69
N VAL A 158 2.68 -3.47 -22.02
CA VAL A 158 3.27 -4.72 -22.58
C VAL A 158 2.17 -5.75 -22.85
N LEU A 159 1.18 -5.90 -21.95
CA LEU A 159 0.03 -6.78 -22.17
C LEU A 159 -0.75 -6.40 -23.42
N SER A 160 -1.09 -5.12 -23.56
CA SER A 160 -1.86 -4.61 -24.70
C SER A 160 -1.09 -4.77 -26.01
N LEU A 161 0.20 -4.37 -26.04
CA LEU A 161 1.05 -4.44 -27.25
C LEU A 161 1.24 -5.87 -27.79
N HIS A 162 1.39 -6.82 -26.88
CA HIS A 162 1.75 -8.19 -27.26
C HIS A 162 0.56 -9.16 -27.19
N SER A 163 -0.62 -8.67 -26.81
CA SER A 163 -1.85 -9.50 -26.67
C SER A 163 -1.54 -10.77 -25.88
N ILE A 164 -0.88 -10.60 -24.70
CA ILE A 164 -0.44 -11.72 -23.86
C ILE A 164 -1.65 -12.26 -23.10
N ASP A 165 -1.86 -13.57 -23.14
CA ASP A 165 -2.96 -14.27 -22.46
C ASP A 165 -2.49 -15.57 -21.78
N GLY A 166 -3.36 -16.22 -21.02
CA GLY A 166 -3.10 -17.56 -20.46
C GLY A 166 -2.02 -17.56 -19.37
N PHE A 167 -2.15 -16.67 -18.39
CA PHE A 167 -1.24 -16.56 -17.26
C PHE A 167 -1.39 -17.70 -16.24
N ALA A 168 -0.27 -18.13 -15.66
CA ALA A 168 -0.29 -18.98 -14.48
C ALA A 168 -0.58 -18.15 -13.21
N THR A 169 -0.98 -18.82 -12.14
CA THR A 169 -1.33 -18.23 -10.83
C THR A 169 -0.19 -17.42 -10.19
N HIS A 170 1.05 -17.61 -10.63
CA HIS A 170 2.19 -16.81 -10.16
C HIS A 170 2.00 -15.31 -10.40
N ILE A 171 1.42 -14.93 -11.54
CA ILE A 171 1.21 -13.52 -11.89
C ILE A 171 0.18 -12.87 -10.96
N THR A 172 -0.95 -13.53 -10.72
CA THR A 172 -1.95 -13.02 -9.75
C THR A 172 -1.36 -12.93 -8.35
N SER A 173 -0.54 -13.90 -7.93
CA SER A 173 0.14 -13.86 -6.64
C SER A 173 1.11 -12.67 -6.51
N ILE A 174 1.83 -12.30 -7.57
CA ILE A 174 2.71 -11.11 -7.55
C ILE A 174 1.88 -9.84 -7.45
N LEU A 175 0.76 -9.74 -8.18
CA LEU A 175 -0.14 -8.60 -8.14
C LEU A 175 -0.79 -8.43 -6.76
N ASP A 176 -1.23 -9.52 -6.13
CA ASP A 176 -1.73 -9.52 -4.75
C ASP A 176 -0.68 -9.01 -3.76
N ILE A 177 0.59 -9.39 -3.95
CA ILE A 177 1.70 -8.89 -3.12
C ILE A 177 1.87 -7.38 -3.31
N ILE A 178 1.83 -6.86 -4.54
CA ILE A 178 1.97 -5.42 -4.81
C ILE A 178 0.81 -4.64 -4.18
N GLN A 179 -0.43 -5.12 -4.29
CA GLN A 179 -1.58 -4.53 -3.62
C GLN A 179 -1.36 -4.49 -2.10
N ARG A 180 -0.90 -5.59 -1.51
CA ARG A 180 -0.61 -5.65 -0.08
C ARG A 180 0.51 -4.69 0.34
N GLN A 181 1.57 -4.57 -0.47
CA GLN A 181 2.63 -3.57 -0.25
C GLN A 181 2.05 -2.15 -0.23
N ALA A 182 1.16 -1.82 -1.19
CA ALA A 182 0.51 -0.51 -1.28
C ALA A 182 -0.38 -0.23 -0.05
N VAL A 183 -1.21 -1.18 0.36
CA VAL A 183 -2.09 -1.05 1.55
C VAL A 183 -1.28 -0.83 2.83
N LEU A 184 -0.22 -1.61 3.05
CA LEU A 184 0.66 -1.47 4.21
C LEU A 184 1.35 -0.10 4.22
N THR A 185 1.81 0.37 3.06
CA THR A 185 2.47 1.66 2.93
C THR A 185 1.50 2.81 3.17
N ALA A 186 0.31 2.79 2.57
CA ALA A 186 -0.73 3.80 2.79
C ALA A 186 -1.15 3.92 4.26
N ALA A 187 -1.15 2.79 5.01
CA ALA A 187 -1.49 2.78 6.43
C ALA A 187 -0.36 3.34 7.33
N VAL A 188 0.88 3.33 6.86
CA VAL A 188 2.06 3.79 7.63
C VAL A 188 2.40 5.24 7.35
N ILE A 189 2.25 5.72 6.12
CA ILE A 189 2.62 7.09 5.74
C ILE A 189 2.03 8.17 6.68
N PRO A 190 0.74 8.16 7.07
CA PRO A 190 0.21 9.17 7.98
C PRO A 190 0.85 9.16 9.38
N LYS A 191 1.49 8.05 9.76
CA LYS A 191 2.15 7.88 11.06
C LYS A 191 3.62 8.33 11.06
N LEU A 192 4.17 8.76 9.93
CA LEU A 192 5.56 9.23 9.83
C LEU A 192 5.83 10.49 10.66
N ALA A 193 4.78 11.22 11.09
CA ALA A 193 4.90 12.30 12.07
C ALA A 193 5.17 11.81 13.50
N ASP A 194 4.88 10.53 13.82
CA ASP A 194 5.19 9.86 15.09
C ASP A 194 5.68 8.45 14.78
N ILE A 195 7.00 8.31 14.67
CA ILE A 195 7.70 7.12 14.17
C ILE A 195 7.62 5.89 15.10
N ARG A 196 7.02 6.01 16.28
CA ARG A 196 6.95 4.92 17.26
C ARG A 196 6.11 3.74 16.73
N GLY A 197 6.70 2.54 16.77
CA GLY A 197 6.00 1.29 16.44
C GLY A 197 5.92 0.97 14.95
N LEU A 198 6.77 1.58 14.10
CA LEU A 198 6.83 1.31 12.67
C LEU A 198 7.74 0.13 12.28
N ASP A 199 8.45 -0.48 13.22
CA ASP A 199 9.39 -1.59 12.96
C ASP A 199 8.72 -2.79 12.29
N ASN A 200 7.49 -3.12 12.69
CA ASN A 200 6.73 -4.23 12.10
C ASN A 200 6.45 -4.03 10.60
N TYR A 201 6.18 -2.79 10.19
CA TYR A 201 5.97 -2.47 8.77
C TYR A 201 7.19 -2.85 7.93
N TRP A 202 8.38 -2.44 8.36
CA TRP A 202 9.61 -2.71 7.61
C TRP A 202 9.88 -4.21 7.48
N MET A 203 9.71 -4.98 8.55
CA MET A 203 9.86 -6.44 8.54
C MET A 203 8.85 -7.13 7.62
N ASP A 204 7.59 -6.71 7.67
CA ASP A 204 6.54 -7.24 6.80
C ASP A 204 6.83 -6.93 5.32
N MET A 205 7.23 -5.70 5.00
CA MET A 205 7.58 -5.30 3.65
C MET A 205 8.76 -6.09 3.10
N LEU A 206 9.81 -6.32 3.89
CA LEU A 206 10.94 -7.17 3.48
C LEU A 206 10.49 -8.60 3.20
N ARG A 207 9.63 -9.17 4.04
CA ARG A 207 9.14 -10.55 3.89
C ARG A 207 8.33 -10.72 2.61
N ILE A 208 7.35 -9.85 2.36
CA ILE A 208 6.49 -9.95 1.17
C ILE A 208 7.24 -9.59 -0.12
N SER A 209 8.22 -8.66 -0.06
CA SER A 209 9.07 -8.36 -1.23
C SER A 209 9.94 -9.56 -1.63
N ARG A 210 10.50 -10.31 -0.65
CA ARG A 210 11.23 -11.55 -0.92
C ARG A 210 10.32 -12.65 -1.48
N GLN A 211 9.07 -12.68 -1.06
CA GLN A 211 8.07 -13.59 -1.62
C GLN A 211 7.80 -13.25 -3.09
N ALA A 212 7.56 -11.99 -3.42
CA ALA A 212 7.37 -11.55 -4.81
C ALA A 212 8.53 -11.96 -5.72
N LEU A 213 9.78 -11.74 -5.25
CA LEU A 213 10.98 -12.11 -6.02
C LEU A 213 11.04 -13.62 -6.29
N ARG A 214 10.83 -14.46 -5.27
CA ARG A 214 10.83 -15.92 -5.45
C ARG A 214 9.74 -16.38 -6.40
N THR A 215 8.52 -15.84 -6.26
CA THR A 215 7.41 -16.18 -7.17
C THR A 215 7.73 -15.75 -8.62
N ALA A 216 8.43 -14.63 -8.79
CA ALA A 216 8.89 -14.20 -10.11
C ALA A 216 9.95 -15.14 -10.71
N GLU A 217 10.93 -15.58 -9.91
CA GLU A 217 11.95 -16.55 -10.31
C GLU A 217 11.32 -17.90 -10.69
N GLU A 218 10.35 -18.38 -9.89
CA GLU A 218 9.59 -19.62 -10.17
C GLU A 218 8.79 -19.49 -11.48
N TYR A 219 8.19 -18.34 -11.72
CA TYR A 219 7.45 -18.10 -12.96
C TYR A 219 8.37 -17.98 -14.18
N ASP A 220 9.53 -17.33 -14.04
CA ASP A 220 10.52 -17.23 -15.11
C ASP A 220 11.01 -18.62 -15.54
N ALA A 221 11.37 -19.48 -14.59
CA ALA A 221 11.73 -20.87 -14.86
C ALA A 221 10.56 -21.64 -15.53
N TYR A 222 9.34 -21.46 -15.04
CA TYR A 222 8.13 -22.10 -15.60
C TYR A 222 7.93 -21.74 -17.09
N ILE A 223 8.04 -20.47 -17.46
CA ILE A 223 7.85 -20.02 -18.85
C ILE A 223 9.04 -20.39 -19.74
N ALA A 224 10.28 -20.40 -19.20
CA ALA A 224 11.48 -20.79 -19.93
C ALA A 224 11.43 -22.26 -20.41
N GLU A 225 10.85 -23.16 -19.58
CA GLU A 225 10.72 -24.56 -19.95
C GLU A 225 9.59 -24.83 -20.96
N ARG A 226 8.52 -24.01 -20.97
CA ARG A 226 7.26 -24.31 -21.67
C ARG A 226 7.05 -23.51 -22.94
N TYR A 227 7.70 -22.38 -23.09
CA TYR A 227 7.41 -21.45 -24.18
C TYR A 227 8.53 -21.41 -25.20
N THR A 228 8.16 -21.13 -26.44
CA THR A 228 9.14 -20.81 -27.49
C THR A 228 9.91 -19.53 -27.11
N PRO A 229 11.14 -19.33 -27.61
CA PRO A 229 11.95 -18.14 -27.28
C PRO A 229 11.24 -16.81 -27.51
N GLU A 230 10.40 -16.71 -28.55
CA GLU A 230 9.62 -15.51 -28.83
C GLU A 230 8.52 -15.27 -27.79
N ARG A 231 7.78 -16.34 -27.44
CA ARG A 231 6.74 -16.28 -26.42
C ARG A 231 7.35 -15.99 -25.06
N TYR A 232 8.41 -16.69 -24.67
CA TYR A 232 9.16 -16.44 -23.45
C TYR A 232 9.53 -14.97 -23.29
N ARG A 233 10.14 -14.36 -24.34
CA ARG A 233 10.56 -12.96 -24.29
C ARG A 233 9.41 -12.00 -23.95
N ARG A 234 8.20 -12.20 -24.52
CA ARG A 234 7.03 -11.35 -24.24
C ARG A 234 6.60 -11.45 -22.77
N TYR A 235 6.50 -12.67 -22.26
CA TYR A 235 6.11 -12.91 -20.87
C TYR A 235 7.20 -12.46 -19.88
N ALA A 236 8.45 -12.66 -20.18
CA ALA A 236 9.57 -12.20 -19.38
C ALA A 236 9.63 -10.65 -19.31
N THR A 237 9.32 -9.95 -20.42
CA THR A 237 9.21 -8.49 -20.41
C THR A 237 8.09 -8.01 -19.48
N PHE A 238 6.93 -8.65 -19.51
CA PHE A 238 5.82 -8.36 -18.60
C PHE A 238 6.21 -8.63 -17.15
N LEU A 239 6.77 -9.80 -16.85
CA LEU A 239 7.26 -10.18 -15.53
C LEU A 239 8.29 -9.18 -14.98
N ALA A 240 9.19 -8.68 -15.83
CA ALA A 240 10.18 -7.69 -15.45
C ALA A 240 9.54 -6.39 -14.95
N GLN A 241 8.44 -5.92 -15.58
CA GLN A 241 7.73 -4.72 -15.11
C GLN A 241 7.04 -4.97 -13.76
N LEU A 242 6.40 -6.13 -13.55
CA LEU A 242 5.80 -6.48 -12.26
C LEU A 242 6.86 -6.55 -11.15
N THR A 243 7.99 -7.18 -11.44
CA THR A 243 9.10 -7.27 -10.49
C THR A 243 9.65 -5.88 -10.18
N ALA A 244 9.76 -4.99 -11.18
CA ALA A 244 10.18 -3.61 -11.00
C ALA A 244 9.19 -2.82 -10.12
N ALA A 245 7.87 -3.01 -10.27
CA ALA A 245 6.86 -2.38 -9.42
C ALA A 245 6.97 -2.82 -7.96
N SER A 246 7.09 -4.13 -7.70
CA SER A 246 7.31 -4.65 -6.34
C SER A 246 8.62 -4.15 -5.72
N ASN A 247 9.69 -4.04 -6.51
CA ASN A 247 10.96 -3.47 -6.06
C ASN A 247 10.84 -1.97 -5.75
N ALA A 248 10.09 -1.20 -6.54
CA ALA A 248 9.83 0.22 -6.24
C ALA A 248 9.13 0.37 -4.89
N MET A 249 8.16 -0.49 -4.57
CA MET A 249 7.50 -0.50 -3.25
C MET A 249 8.46 -0.91 -2.12
N ARG A 250 9.39 -1.83 -2.36
CA ARG A 250 10.45 -2.16 -1.40
C ARG A 250 11.37 -0.96 -1.16
N ASP A 251 11.69 -0.19 -2.20
CA ASP A 251 12.52 1.00 -2.10
C ASP A 251 11.82 2.12 -1.34
N VAL A 252 10.48 2.22 -1.41
CA VAL A 252 9.67 3.08 -0.53
C VAL A 252 9.84 2.65 0.93
N SER A 253 9.76 1.35 1.22
CA SER A 253 9.90 0.85 2.59
C SER A 253 11.31 1.07 3.15
N ALA A 254 12.34 0.96 2.32
CA ALA A 254 13.72 1.27 2.71
C ALA A 254 13.89 2.76 3.04
N GLU A 255 13.24 3.64 2.29
CA GLU A 255 13.22 5.08 2.56
C GLU A 255 12.52 5.40 3.88
N ILE A 256 11.36 4.80 4.13
CA ILE A 256 10.67 4.93 5.41
C ILE A 256 11.56 4.45 6.56
N GLY A 257 12.26 3.31 6.39
CA GLY A 257 13.23 2.82 7.37
C GLY A 257 14.37 3.80 7.62
N ARG A 258 14.87 4.46 6.58
CA ARG A 258 15.91 5.51 6.72
C ARG A 258 15.41 6.71 7.53
N ILE A 259 14.18 7.17 7.25
CA ILE A 259 13.54 8.28 7.99
C ILE A 259 13.41 7.91 9.47
N ILE A 260 12.93 6.70 9.78
CA ILE A 260 12.81 6.22 11.16
C ILE A 260 14.16 6.29 11.90
N VAL A 261 15.26 5.86 11.25
CA VAL A 261 16.59 5.88 11.87
C VAL A 261 17.13 7.29 12.06
N GLN A 262 16.79 8.23 11.17
CA GLN A 262 17.26 9.63 11.27
C GLN A 262 16.53 10.45 12.33
N GLU A 263 15.25 10.13 12.57
CA GLU A 263 14.39 10.86 13.52
C GLU A 263 14.36 10.20 14.92
N SER A 264 15.08 9.08 15.13
CA SER A 264 15.20 8.39 16.43
C SER A 264 16.36 8.91 17.25
#